data_37d7b3e28db621333220d79a1756e072
#
_entry.id   37d7b3e28db621333220d79a1756e072
#
_cell.length_a   1.000
_cell.length_b   1.000
_cell.length_c   1.000
_cell.angle_alpha   90.00
_cell.angle_beta   90.00
_cell.angle_gamma   90.00
#
_symmetry.space_group_name_H-M   'P 1'
#
loop_
_entity.id
_entity.type
_entity.pdbx_description
1 polymer ?
#
loop_
_entity_poly.entity_id
_entity_poly.type
_entity_poly.pdbx_seq_one_letter_code
_entity_poly.pdbx_strand_id
1 'polypeptide(L)'
;MARMIPSEADQATQSDAERRLFQILKTHLSAEWTVLHSVGLAYHPQKPWTEIDFILLGPPGIYCLEVKGGRVCRNDRGQWLFTDRNDRTHTKSEGPWGQVGSASAALRRFLIESDSSLRSTVVGYGVVMPDIKFSQVGPDIEPDVLYDERNLEEPFGCYLARLVTYWQLRLARSAATTLDRPLRDRTVDLLRGQFDFRPSLSARIGRIKHELIRLTEEQTRVMNALEENPRVVVSGAAGTGKTVLAIEEAMRLTAEGLSVGYLCFNWRLADYVRETCRGRDSLAVDHLHGLMRERVEAAGLTARLPAGVSSDDLNSLFLPDLCLEALLANPVSELFDCIIVDEAQDLIRESYLDVLDLLVEGGLDKGRWRFFHDPNQDVYQGMGRGGMGRLLSSRPARLRLSVNCRNTAPIAVSTSILSGVQLRETLTTEGPEVVTHWYRDNADQRRQLANELNRLLSEGVPTGDIVLLAPRRIENTCLSGGLEGVPYRVSGRTSVTANARPELAFRSIQSFKGLEADAVLLFQLDNLSGEQRCAQLYVGASRARAYLSVFLNETSREEYAERAREFGQSLVTIGHDLTSCPRGE
;
A
#
# COMPACT_ATOMS: atom_id res chain seq x y z
N MET A 1 -9.38 10.24 43.53
CA MET A 1 -8.22 10.64 42.73
C MET A 1 -8.74 11.29 41.43
N ALA A 2 -8.08 12.32 40.94
CA ALA A 2 -8.44 12.96 39.68
C ALA A 2 -8.31 12.02 38.50
N ARG A 3 -9.09 12.26 37.42
CA ARG A 3 -8.93 11.60 36.13
C ARG A 3 -7.78 12.28 35.37
N MET A 4 -6.68 11.56 35.19
CA MET A 4 -5.52 12.04 34.42
C MET A 4 -5.61 11.61 32.96
N ILE A 5 -5.29 12.50 32.01
CA ILE A 5 -5.22 12.21 30.58
C ILE A 5 -3.91 12.82 30.01
N PRO A 6 -2.91 12.00 29.65
CA PRO A 6 -2.88 10.54 29.77
C PRO A 6 -2.89 10.04 31.21
N SER A 7 -3.17 8.76 31.45
CA SER A 7 -3.22 8.15 32.79
C SER A 7 -1.86 8.08 33.48
N GLU A 8 -0.77 8.18 32.71
CA GLU A 8 0.62 8.18 33.14
C GLU A 8 1.37 9.31 32.46
N ALA A 9 2.37 9.87 33.12
CA ALA A 9 3.24 10.88 32.51
C ALA A 9 4.06 10.25 31.40
N ASP A 10 4.21 10.96 30.27
CA ASP A 10 5.04 10.50 29.16
C ASP A 10 6.49 10.31 29.63
N GLN A 11 7.09 9.17 29.28
CA GLN A 11 8.52 8.91 29.56
C GLN A 11 9.44 9.92 28.86
N ALA A 12 8.99 10.53 27.76
CA ALA A 12 9.69 11.59 27.04
C ALA A 12 9.63 12.94 27.75
N THR A 13 8.79 13.13 28.78
CA THR A 13 8.72 14.38 29.56
C THR A 13 10.07 14.62 30.26
N GLN A 14 10.82 15.61 29.78
CA GLN A 14 12.17 15.91 30.28
C GLN A 14 12.18 16.65 31.61
N SER A 15 11.08 17.29 32.00
CA SER A 15 10.96 18.12 33.22
C SER A 15 10.60 17.29 34.44
N ASP A 16 11.52 17.24 35.41
CA ASP A 16 11.25 16.59 36.73
C ASP A 16 10.17 17.32 37.53
N ALA A 17 10.08 18.65 37.37
CA ALA A 17 9.05 19.47 38.01
C ALA A 17 7.65 19.08 37.51
N GLU A 18 7.50 18.88 36.20
CA GLU A 18 6.23 18.41 35.61
C GLU A 18 5.87 17.02 36.09
N ARG A 19 6.83 16.06 36.12
CA ARG A 19 6.59 14.71 36.65
C ARG A 19 6.15 14.73 38.11
N ARG A 20 6.78 15.57 38.92
CA ARG A 20 6.36 15.74 40.32
C ARG A 20 4.97 16.31 40.43
N LEU A 21 4.68 17.38 39.70
CA LEU A 21 3.35 17.99 39.70
C LEU A 21 2.28 16.99 39.20
N PHE A 22 2.58 16.20 38.19
CA PHE A 22 1.67 15.15 37.72
C PHE A 22 1.26 14.19 38.84
N GLN A 23 2.22 13.75 39.67
CA GLN A 23 1.93 12.85 40.79
C GLN A 23 1.13 13.57 41.89
N ILE A 24 1.47 14.79 42.19
CA ILE A 24 0.72 15.62 43.16
C ILE A 24 -0.73 15.79 42.71
N LEU A 25 -0.97 16.16 41.45
CA LEU A 25 -2.31 16.33 40.91
C LEU A 25 -3.11 15.02 40.93
N LYS A 26 -2.46 13.92 40.56
CA LYS A 26 -3.08 12.58 40.55
C LYS A 26 -3.55 12.13 41.92
N THR A 27 -2.74 12.40 42.96
CA THR A 27 -2.99 11.92 44.32
C THR A 27 -3.82 12.87 45.20
N HIS A 28 -3.64 14.20 45.02
CA HIS A 28 -4.26 15.19 45.92
C HIS A 28 -5.60 15.73 45.40
N LEU A 29 -5.90 15.61 44.13
CA LEU A 29 -7.18 16.08 43.59
C LEU A 29 -8.28 15.02 43.70
N SER A 30 -9.51 15.47 43.94
CA SER A 30 -10.70 14.59 43.98
C SER A 30 -11.10 14.10 42.60
N ALA A 31 -12.01 13.11 42.55
CA ALA A 31 -12.57 12.58 41.31
C ALA A 31 -13.43 13.61 40.50
N GLU A 32 -13.72 14.76 41.10
CA GLU A 32 -14.41 15.86 40.42
C GLU A 32 -13.51 16.61 39.46
N TRP A 33 -12.20 16.37 39.48
CA TRP A 33 -11.23 16.99 38.61
C TRP A 33 -10.79 16.04 37.49
N THR A 34 -10.71 16.58 36.28
CA THR A 34 -10.01 15.98 35.15
C THR A 34 -8.79 16.81 34.82
N VAL A 35 -7.65 16.20 34.67
CA VAL A 35 -6.38 16.85 34.37
C VAL A 35 -5.86 16.39 33.03
N LEU A 36 -5.68 17.34 32.10
CA LEU A 36 -4.99 17.10 30.84
C LEU A 36 -3.54 17.54 30.98
N HIS A 37 -2.60 16.72 30.56
CA HIS A 37 -1.16 17.00 30.57
C HIS A 37 -0.66 17.21 29.14
N SER A 38 0.16 18.25 28.91
CA SER A 38 0.82 18.54 27.63
C SER A 38 -0.20 18.72 26.48
N VAL A 39 -0.99 19.81 26.55
CA VAL A 39 -2.00 20.13 25.52
C VAL A 39 -1.48 21.16 24.55
N GLY A 40 -1.27 20.76 23.30
CA GLY A 40 -0.89 21.66 22.23
C GLY A 40 -2.06 22.49 21.71
N LEU A 41 -1.84 23.75 21.44
CA LEU A 41 -2.79 24.69 20.82
C LEU A 41 -2.22 25.20 19.50
N ALA A 42 -2.87 24.82 18.39
CA ALA A 42 -2.54 25.31 17.04
C ALA A 42 -3.11 26.70 16.73
N TYR A 43 -4.05 27.20 17.55
CA TYR A 43 -4.80 28.44 17.32
C TYR A 43 -4.36 29.57 18.26
N HIS A 44 -3.05 29.90 18.27
CA HIS A 44 -2.57 31.03 19.05
C HIS A 44 -2.41 32.25 18.15
N PRO A 45 -2.92 33.48 18.53
CA PRO A 45 -2.92 34.66 17.67
C PRO A 45 -1.53 35.15 17.26
N GLN A 46 -0.52 34.89 18.07
CA GLN A 46 0.84 35.42 17.90
C GLN A 46 1.93 34.35 17.75
N LYS A 47 1.58 33.06 17.92
CA LYS A 47 2.52 31.96 17.84
C LYS A 47 1.92 30.87 16.96
N PRO A 48 2.69 30.24 16.05
CA PRO A 48 2.19 29.14 15.22
C PRO A 48 1.79 27.91 16.03
N TRP A 49 2.35 27.77 17.24
CA TRP A 49 2.08 26.66 18.16
C TRP A 49 2.40 27.09 19.58
N THR A 50 1.59 26.70 20.54
CA THR A 50 1.86 26.83 21.98
C THR A 50 1.39 25.58 22.71
N GLU A 51 2.00 25.28 23.84
CA GLU A 51 1.67 24.15 24.69
C GLU A 51 1.27 24.66 26.07
N ILE A 52 0.31 23.98 26.70
CA ILE A 52 -0.06 24.18 28.10
C ILE A 52 0.33 22.91 28.84
N ASP A 53 1.20 23.04 29.85
CA ASP A 53 1.74 21.90 30.56
C ASP A 53 0.62 21.09 31.26
N PHE A 54 -0.30 21.78 31.96
CA PHE A 54 -1.49 21.15 32.55
C PHE A 54 -2.74 22.01 32.37
N ILE A 55 -3.87 21.35 32.08
CA ILE A 55 -5.21 21.93 32.15
C ILE A 55 -6.04 21.17 33.18
N LEU A 56 -6.48 21.86 34.22
CA LEU A 56 -7.32 21.34 35.26
C LEU A 56 -8.78 21.71 34.99
N LEU A 57 -9.65 20.73 34.82
CA LEU A 57 -11.08 20.88 34.57
C LEU A 57 -11.86 20.40 35.79
N GLY A 58 -12.53 21.29 36.45
CA GLY A 58 -13.33 20.98 37.64
C GLY A 58 -14.55 21.87 37.79
N PRO A 59 -15.43 21.60 38.77
CA PRO A 59 -16.66 22.36 38.96
C PRO A 59 -16.50 23.89 38.98
N PRO A 60 -15.43 24.48 39.56
CA PRO A 60 -15.24 25.93 39.60
C PRO A 60 -14.74 26.53 38.28
N GLY A 61 -14.30 25.72 37.30
CA GLY A 61 -13.81 26.23 36.02
C GLY A 61 -12.63 25.42 35.44
N ILE A 62 -11.91 26.08 34.53
CA ILE A 62 -10.75 25.56 33.78
C ILE A 62 -9.51 26.34 34.18
N TYR A 63 -8.42 25.66 34.58
CA TYR A 63 -7.19 26.32 35.06
C TYR A 63 -5.99 25.75 34.33
N CYS A 64 -5.26 26.63 33.61
CA CYS A 64 -4.05 26.30 32.88
C CYS A 64 -2.84 26.50 33.81
N LEU A 65 -1.96 25.51 33.89
CA LEU A 65 -0.73 25.63 34.67
C LEU A 65 0.48 25.57 33.74
N GLU A 66 1.42 26.47 33.98
CA GLU A 66 2.77 26.48 33.38
C GLU A 66 3.75 26.06 34.45
N VAL A 67 4.60 25.10 34.15
CA VAL A 67 5.58 24.52 35.10
C VAL A 67 6.99 24.94 34.70
N LYS A 68 7.73 25.44 35.67
CA LYS A 68 9.16 25.76 35.48
C LYS A 68 9.97 25.11 36.60
N GLY A 69 10.77 24.12 36.22
CA GLY A 69 11.72 23.46 37.09
C GLY A 69 13.11 24.05 36.99
N GLY A 70 13.97 23.74 37.96
CA GLY A 70 15.35 24.14 38.01
C GLY A 70 15.56 25.63 38.34
N ARG A 71 16.65 26.21 37.82
CA ARG A 71 17.01 27.61 38.11
C ARG A 71 16.25 28.57 37.21
N VAL A 72 15.62 29.59 37.79
CA VAL A 72 14.94 30.67 37.08
C VAL A 72 15.66 31.97 37.39
N CYS A 73 15.99 32.73 36.33
CA CYS A 73 16.70 34.02 36.44
C CYS A 73 16.14 35.01 35.42
N ARG A 74 16.20 36.31 35.71
CA ARG A 74 15.98 37.40 34.76
C ARG A 74 17.27 38.20 34.65
N ASN A 75 17.82 38.35 33.44
CA ASN A 75 19.06 39.11 33.22
C ASN A 75 18.80 40.60 33.15
N ASP A 76 19.88 41.38 33.01
CA ASP A 76 19.88 42.84 32.88
C ASP A 76 19.15 43.37 31.64
N ARG A 77 18.94 42.53 30.63
CA ARG A 77 18.16 42.81 29.41
C ARG A 77 16.67 42.47 29.57
N GLY A 78 16.23 42.07 30.77
CA GLY A 78 14.84 41.67 31.03
C GLY A 78 14.45 40.29 30.46
N GLN A 79 15.40 39.52 29.95
CA GLN A 79 15.12 38.18 29.42
C GLN A 79 15.09 37.14 30.55
N TRP A 80 14.15 36.18 30.43
CA TRP A 80 14.04 35.08 31.36
C TRP A 80 14.94 33.94 30.94
N LEU A 81 15.72 33.39 31.88
CA LEU A 81 16.61 32.26 31.70
C LEU A 81 16.16 31.14 32.60
N PHE A 82 15.96 29.98 31.98
CA PHE A 82 15.56 28.72 32.65
C PHE A 82 16.69 27.71 32.46
N THR A 83 17.29 27.25 33.54
CA THR A 83 18.37 26.27 33.53
C THR A 83 17.85 24.94 34.04
N ASP A 84 17.90 23.91 33.24
CA ASP A 84 17.48 22.55 33.61
C ASP A 84 18.53 21.86 34.49
N ARG A 85 18.23 20.64 34.95
CA ARG A 85 19.13 19.81 35.77
C ARG A 85 20.44 19.39 35.07
N ASN A 86 20.51 19.53 33.76
CA ASN A 86 21.68 19.20 32.94
C ASN A 86 22.49 20.47 32.59
N ASP A 87 22.27 21.58 33.33
CA ASP A 87 22.89 22.89 33.12
C ASP A 87 22.63 23.50 31.73
N ARG A 88 21.58 23.06 31.04
CA ARG A 88 21.17 23.68 29.77
C ARG A 88 20.28 24.88 30.06
N THR A 89 20.69 26.05 29.57
CA THR A 89 19.95 27.30 29.78
C THR A 89 19.17 27.65 28.52
N HIS A 90 17.87 27.87 28.67
CA HIS A 90 16.98 28.38 27.64
C HIS A 90 16.62 29.84 27.96
N THR A 91 16.80 30.71 26.97
CA THR A 91 16.44 32.12 27.10
C THR A 91 15.11 32.41 26.42
N LYS A 92 14.20 33.08 27.12
CA LYS A 92 12.90 33.52 26.59
C LYS A 92 12.69 35.00 26.88
N SER A 93 12.07 35.71 25.96
CA SER A 93 11.68 37.12 26.14
C SER A 93 10.44 37.27 27.03
N GLU A 94 9.57 36.27 27.00
CA GLU A 94 8.31 36.20 27.75
C GLU A 94 8.46 35.37 29.02
N GLY A 95 8.02 35.91 30.13
CA GLY A 95 8.02 35.21 31.43
C GLY A 95 6.91 34.14 31.54
N PRO A 96 6.96 33.28 32.57
CA PRO A 96 5.98 32.19 32.74
C PRO A 96 4.53 32.70 32.82
N TRP A 97 4.29 33.81 33.51
CA TRP A 97 2.95 34.43 33.60
C TRP A 97 2.41 34.87 32.24
N GLY A 98 3.26 35.52 31.43
CA GLY A 98 2.91 35.90 30.05
C GLY A 98 2.60 34.65 29.20
N GLN A 99 3.47 33.64 29.26
CA GLN A 99 3.31 32.39 28.48
C GLN A 99 1.95 31.75 28.76
N VAL A 100 1.65 31.45 30.03
CA VAL A 100 0.40 30.78 30.40
C VAL A 100 -0.81 31.71 30.24
N GLY A 101 -0.66 33.00 30.45
CA GLY A 101 -1.71 34.00 30.25
C GLY A 101 -2.17 34.05 28.79
N SER A 102 -1.20 34.15 27.86
CA SER A 102 -1.49 34.13 26.42
C SER A 102 -2.09 32.79 25.94
N ALA A 103 -1.56 31.68 26.44
CA ALA A 103 -2.07 30.33 26.14
C ALA A 103 -3.49 30.12 26.67
N SER A 104 -3.78 30.54 27.91
CA SER A 104 -5.12 30.43 28.52
C SER A 104 -6.15 31.28 27.80
N ALA A 105 -5.77 32.46 27.31
CA ALA A 105 -6.63 33.34 26.51
C ALA A 105 -6.94 32.72 25.14
N ALA A 106 -5.97 32.09 24.49
CA ALA A 106 -6.16 31.35 23.25
C ALA A 106 -7.07 30.12 23.45
N LEU A 107 -6.83 29.34 24.52
CA LEU A 107 -7.68 28.21 24.89
C LEU A 107 -9.14 28.65 25.11
N ARG A 108 -9.33 29.74 25.86
CA ARG A 108 -10.67 30.27 26.13
C ARG A 108 -11.39 30.64 24.84
N ARG A 109 -10.71 31.28 23.89
CA ARG A 109 -11.29 31.64 22.59
C ARG A 109 -11.73 30.37 21.84
N PHE A 110 -10.84 29.41 21.69
CA PHE A 110 -11.12 28.12 21.05
C PHE A 110 -12.34 27.43 21.66
N LEU A 111 -12.41 27.34 23.00
CA LEU A 111 -13.53 26.70 23.68
C LEU A 111 -14.86 27.39 23.43
N ILE A 112 -14.90 28.75 23.45
CA ILE A 112 -16.11 29.52 23.21
C ILE A 112 -16.57 29.40 21.75
N GLU A 113 -15.64 29.37 20.80
CA GLU A 113 -15.93 29.20 19.38
C GLU A 113 -16.46 27.77 19.09
N SER A 114 -15.94 26.77 19.80
CA SER A 114 -16.34 25.36 19.64
C SER A 114 -17.66 25.01 20.35
N ASP A 115 -17.87 25.55 21.56
CA ASP A 115 -19.09 25.34 22.36
C ASP A 115 -19.48 26.64 23.11
N SER A 116 -20.53 27.29 22.65
CA SER A 116 -21.02 28.55 23.24
C SER A 116 -21.48 28.42 24.69
N SER A 117 -21.80 27.23 25.20
CA SER A 117 -22.16 26.98 26.59
C SER A 117 -21.00 27.25 27.56
N LEU A 118 -19.75 27.21 27.05
CA LEU A 118 -18.54 27.50 27.83
C LEU A 118 -18.24 28.99 27.98
N ARG A 119 -19.05 29.90 27.39
CA ARG A 119 -18.83 31.36 27.42
C ARG A 119 -18.73 31.92 28.82
N SER A 120 -19.52 31.41 29.76
CA SER A 120 -19.59 31.87 31.14
C SER A 120 -18.69 31.06 32.10
N THR A 121 -17.99 30.05 31.59
CA THR A 121 -17.03 29.27 32.39
C THR A 121 -15.81 30.13 32.74
N VAL A 122 -15.33 30.03 33.96
CA VAL A 122 -14.08 30.65 34.40
C VAL A 122 -12.92 29.93 33.74
N VAL A 123 -12.05 30.66 33.04
CA VAL A 123 -10.77 30.15 32.53
C VAL A 123 -9.67 30.99 33.18
N GLY A 124 -8.89 30.36 34.03
CA GLY A 124 -7.79 30.99 34.74
C GLY A 124 -6.45 30.31 34.43
N TYR A 125 -5.39 30.85 35.03
CA TYR A 125 -4.06 30.26 34.93
C TYR A 125 -3.28 30.32 36.24
N GLY A 126 -2.25 29.50 36.38
CA GLY A 126 -1.29 29.53 37.46
C GLY A 126 0.12 29.18 36.97
N VAL A 127 1.11 29.58 37.76
CA VAL A 127 2.53 29.27 37.54
C VAL A 127 3.03 28.39 38.65
N VAL A 128 3.77 27.34 38.31
CA VAL A 128 4.29 26.33 39.24
C VAL A 128 5.80 26.26 39.15
N MET A 129 6.50 26.58 40.24
CA MET A 129 7.96 26.60 40.37
C MET A 129 8.40 25.80 41.60
N PRO A 130 8.26 24.47 41.60
CA PRO A 130 8.39 23.69 42.86
C PRO A 130 9.82 23.60 43.39
N ASP A 131 10.82 24.03 42.62
CA ASP A 131 12.24 23.90 42.95
C ASP A 131 12.85 25.16 43.60
N ILE A 132 12.09 26.25 43.70
CA ILE A 132 12.62 27.55 44.18
C ILE A 132 11.60 28.29 45.05
N LYS A 133 12.13 29.07 46.00
CA LYS A 133 11.37 30.09 46.74
C LYS A 133 11.40 31.39 45.95
N PHE A 134 10.35 31.63 45.18
CA PHE A 134 10.30 32.80 44.30
C PHE A 134 9.78 34.03 45.08
N SER A 135 10.66 35.01 45.35
CA SER A 135 10.36 36.19 46.15
C SER A 135 10.36 37.50 45.35
N GLN A 136 10.53 37.45 44.03
CA GLN A 136 10.56 38.65 43.23
C GLN A 136 9.16 39.24 43.04
N VAL A 137 9.09 40.56 42.99
CA VAL A 137 7.87 41.34 42.76
C VAL A 137 8.07 42.17 41.47
N GLY A 138 7.05 42.29 40.65
CA GLY A 138 7.10 43.08 39.42
C GLY A 138 5.71 43.21 38.80
N PRO A 139 5.55 44.12 37.84
CA PRO A 139 4.25 44.37 37.21
C PRO A 139 3.75 43.19 36.35
N ASP A 140 4.63 42.27 35.99
CA ASP A 140 4.39 41.04 35.21
C ASP A 140 4.39 39.76 36.05
N ILE A 141 4.36 39.91 37.38
CA ILE A 141 4.39 38.81 38.36
C ILE A 141 3.13 38.90 39.21
N GLU A 142 2.30 37.86 39.17
CA GLU A 142 1.09 37.72 39.99
C GLU A 142 1.33 36.68 41.10
N PRO A 143 1.62 37.11 42.34
CA PRO A 143 1.98 36.18 43.42
C PRO A 143 0.84 35.23 43.84
N ASP A 144 -0.42 35.69 43.70
CA ASP A 144 -1.60 34.90 44.11
C ASP A 144 -1.81 33.64 43.26
N VAL A 145 -1.28 33.62 42.05
CA VAL A 145 -1.37 32.47 41.14
C VAL A 145 -0.12 31.61 41.10
N LEU A 146 0.87 31.92 41.95
CA LEU A 146 2.13 31.18 42.04
C LEU A 146 2.02 30.03 43.06
N TYR A 147 2.52 28.84 42.63
CA TYR A 147 2.85 27.71 43.47
C TYR A 147 4.36 27.53 43.46
N ASP A 148 5.01 27.66 44.60
CA ASP A 148 6.45 27.51 44.70
C ASP A 148 6.86 26.52 45.79
N GLU A 149 8.16 26.39 46.13
CA GLU A 149 8.70 25.47 47.13
C GLU A 149 7.98 25.60 48.49
N ARG A 150 7.54 26.81 48.88
CA ARG A 150 6.82 27.04 50.15
C ARG A 150 5.48 26.33 50.25
N ASN A 151 4.87 26.03 49.11
CA ASN A 151 3.57 25.36 49.04
C ASN A 151 3.68 23.83 49.04
N LEU A 152 4.90 23.26 48.97
CA LEU A 152 5.07 21.80 48.93
C LEU A 152 4.65 21.10 50.24
N GLU A 153 4.72 21.79 51.39
CA GLU A 153 4.32 21.26 52.68
C GLU A 153 2.79 21.26 52.90
N GLU A 154 2.04 21.97 52.05
CA GLU A 154 0.58 22.08 52.11
C GLU A 154 -0.08 21.17 51.07
N PRO A 155 -1.29 20.66 51.33
CA PRO A 155 -2.06 19.97 50.30
C PRO A 155 -2.27 20.88 49.10
N PHE A 156 -2.07 20.36 47.89
CA PHE A 156 -2.26 21.11 46.64
C PHE A 156 -3.64 21.79 46.51
N GLY A 157 -4.66 21.22 47.21
CA GLY A 157 -6.00 21.80 47.29
C GLY A 157 -6.03 23.21 47.91
N CYS A 158 -5.09 23.56 48.80
CA CYS A 158 -4.98 24.92 49.39
C CYS A 158 -4.57 25.94 48.35
N TYR A 159 -3.57 25.62 47.55
CA TYR A 159 -3.19 26.45 46.40
C TYR A 159 -4.33 26.56 45.37
N LEU A 160 -4.96 25.43 45.02
CA LEU A 160 -6.04 25.41 44.07
C LEU A 160 -7.26 26.26 44.51
N ALA A 161 -7.60 26.21 45.79
CA ALA A 161 -8.66 27.05 46.36
C ALA A 161 -8.33 28.56 46.26
N ARG A 162 -7.06 28.93 46.52
CA ARG A 162 -6.55 30.29 46.36
C ARG A 162 -6.63 30.71 44.88
N LEU A 163 -6.16 29.88 43.98
CA LEU A 163 -6.20 30.12 42.54
C LEU A 163 -7.60 30.31 42.02
N VAL A 164 -8.55 29.45 42.40
CA VAL A 164 -9.96 29.53 42.07
C VAL A 164 -10.56 30.86 42.54
N THR A 165 -10.36 31.20 43.82
CA THR A 165 -10.87 32.42 44.45
C THR A 165 -10.35 33.66 43.73
N TYR A 166 -9.04 33.70 43.44
CA TYR A 166 -8.40 34.82 42.71
C TYR A 166 -9.07 35.06 41.36
N TRP A 167 -9.26 34.02 40.53
CA TRP A 167 -9.84 34.17 39.22
C TRP A 167 -11.33 34.47 39.23
N GLN A 168 -12.10 33.94 40.18
CA GLN A 168 -13.51 34.24 40.37
C GLN A 168 -13.71 35.73 40.71
N LEU A 169 -12.91 36.29 41.62
CA LEU A 169 -12.96 37.72 41.98
C LEU A 169 -12.52 38.61 40.83
N ARG A 170 -11.43 38.28 40.14
CA ARG A 170 -10.85 39.09 39.08
C ARG A 170 -11.76 39.17 37.84
N LEU A 171 -12.47 38.12 37.53
CA LEU A 171 -13.39 38.11 36.39
C LEU A 171 -14.79 38.66 36.72
N ALA A 172 -15.04 39.09 37.98
CA ALA A 172 -16.31 39.65 38.48
C ALA A 172 -17.58 38.93 37.99
N ARG A 173 -17.53 37.62 37.87
CA ARG A 173 -18.64 36.80 37.35
C ARG A 173 -19.48 36.27 38.50
N SER A 174 -20.49 37.02 38.89
CA SER A 174 -21.50 36.60 39.89
C SER A 174 -22.36 35.43 39.43
N ALA A 175 -22.33 35.04 38.16
CA ALA A 175 -23.05 33.92 37.57
C ALA A 175 -22.13 33.06 36.68
N ALA A 176 -20.99 32.58 37.26
CA ALA A 176 -20.15 31.63 36.55
C ALA A 176 -20.90 30.29 36.36
N THR A 177 -20.87 29.78 35.15
CA THR A 177 -21.41 28.43 34.87
C THR A 177 -20.52 27.41 35.53
N THR A 178 -21.10 26.57 36.39
CA THR A 178 -20.41 25.44 36.96
C THR A 178 -20.08 24.45 35.84
N LEU A 179 -18.82 24.02 35.76
CA LEU A 179 -18.39 23.01 34.83
C LEU A 179 -18.82 21.62 35.38
N ASP A 180 -20.08 21.29 35.17
CA ASP A 180 -20.64 20.00 35.57
C ASP A 180 -19.99 18.83 34.79
N ARG A 181 -20.28 17.60 35.20
CA ARG A 181 -19.67 16.43 34.57
C ARG A 181 -19.93 16.33 33.07
N PRO A 182 -21.16 16.50 32.55
CA PRO A 182 -21.43 16.46 31.11
C PRO A 182 -20.67 17.53 30.33
N LEU A 183 -20.63 18.76 30.81
CA LEU A 183 -19.92 19.86 30.15
C LEU A 183 -18.42 19.67 30.19
N ARG A 184 -17.90 19.12 31.32
CA ARG A 184 -16.48 18.78 31.45
C ARG A 184 -16.07 17.66 30.48
N ASP A 185 -16.88 16.58 30.38
CA ASP A 185 -16.56 15.48 29.46
C ASP A 185 -16.58 15.98 27.99
N ARG A 186 -17.56 16.82 27.58
CA ARG A 186 -17.54 17.48 26.27
C ARG A 186 -16.30 18.37 26.07
N THR A 187 -15.87 19.09 27.10
CA THR A 187 -14.66 19.92 27.04
C THR A 187 -13.40 19.06 26.83
N VAL A 188 -13.33 17.91 27.51
CA VAL A 188 -12.26 16.92 27.31
C VAL A 188 -12.25 16.41 25.86
N ASP A 189 -13.40 16.08 25.31
CA ASP A 189 -13.53 15.61 23.92
C ASP A 189 -13.13 16.69 22.92
N LEU A 190 -13.45 17.97 23.17
CA LEU A 190 -12.97 19.07 22.33
C LEU A 190 -11.44 19.25 22.38
N LEU A 191 -10.81 19.02 23.54
CA LEU A 191 -9.36 19.24 23.73
C LEU A 191 -8.52 18.00 23.43
N ARG A 192 -9.04 16.81 23.68
CA ARG A 192 -8.39 15.51 23.52
C ARG A 192 -9.37 14.39 23.18
N GLY A 193 -10.25 14.63 22.23
CA GLY A 193 -11.17 13.62 21.73
C GLY A 193 -10.42 12.41 21.18
N GLN A 194 -10.99 11.23 21.42
CA GLN A 194 -10.45 10.00 20.83
C GLN A 194 -10.81 9.95 19.35
N PHE A 195 -9.84 9.58 18.51
CA PHE A 195 -10.08 9.29 17.10
C PHE A 195 -9.19 8.14 16.65
N ASP A 196 -9.71 7.34 15.72
CA ASP A 196 -8.98 6.26 15.06
C ASP A 196 -9.14 6.44 13.55
N PHE A 197 -8.17 7.08 12.92
CA PHE A 197 -8.08 7.20 11.47
C PHE A 197 -7.13 6.14 10.94
N ARG A 198 -7.67 5.17 10.24
CA ARG A 198 -6.86 4.19 9.51
C ARG A 198 -6.51 4.74 8.13
N PRO A 199 -5.30 4.45 7.61
CA PRO A 199 -4.97 4.81 6.25
C PRO A 199 -6.02 4.25 5.29
N SER A 200 -6.53 5.08 4.38
CA SER A 200 -7.46 4.63 3.35
C SER A 200 -6.85 3.50 2.52
N LEU A 201 -7.69 2.68 1.91
CA LEU A 201 -7.22 1.59 1.03
C LEU A 201 -6.37 2.16 -0.12
N SER A 202 -6.74 3.30 -0.68
CA SER A 202 -5.96 4.00 -1.70
C SER A 202 -4.54 4.34 -1.23
N ALA A 203 -4.39 4.89 -0.01
CA ALA A 203 -3.07 5.19 0.55
C ALA A 203 -2.23 3.93 0.82
N ARG A 204 -2.88 2.84 1.25
CA ARG A 204 -2.23 1.54 1.44
C ARG A 204 -1.74 0.95 0.12
N ILE A 205 -2.56 0.99 -0.92
CA ILE A 205 -2.21 0.58 -2.29
C ILE A 205 -1.01 1.40 -2.79
N GLY A 206 -1.02 2.73 -2.62
CA GLY A 206 0.09 3.59 -3.02
C GLY A 206 1.42 3.19 -2.36
N ARG A 207 1.42 2.89 -1.06
CA ARG A 207 2.62 2.42 -0.35
C ARG A 207 3.12 1.07 -0.88
N ILE A 208 2.21 0.13 -1.12
CA ILE A 208 2.53 -1.18 -1.69
C ILE A 208 3.18 -1.03 -3.07
N LYS A 209 2.65 -0.15 -3.93
CA LYS A 209 3.24 0.14 -5.24
C LYS A 209 4.72 0.52 -5.13
N HIS A 210 5.06 1.43 -4.23
CA HIS A 210 6.46 1.86 -4.02
C HIS A 210 7.36 0.72 -3.54
N GLU A 211 6.87 -0.13 -2.65
CA GLU A 211 7.63 -1.28 -2.16
C GLU A 211 7.89 -2.30 -3.27
N LEU A 212 6.87 -2.63 -4.06
CA LEU A 212 6.99 -3.57 -5.18
C LEU A 212 7.96 -3.06 -6.27
N ILE A 213 7.98 -1.76 -6.54
CA ILE A 213 8.96 -1.15 -7.46
C ILE A 213 10.38 -1.37 -6.94
N ARG A 214 10.65 -1.12 -5.66
CA ARG A 214 11.98 -1.32 -5.08
C ARG A 214 12.46 -2.77 -5.19
N LEU A 215 11.58 -3.73 -4.93
CA LEU A 215 11.91 -5.15 -5.06
C LEU A 215 12.26 -5.53 -6.52
N THR A 216 11.59 -4.92 -7.48
CA THR A 216 11.89 -5.13 -8.90
C THR A 216 13.27 -4.56 -9.28
N GLU A 217 13.65 -3.40 -8.75
CA GLU A 217 14.98 -2.83 -8.97
C GLU A 217 16.10 -3.73 -8.43
N GLU A 218 15.88 -4.41 -7.31
CA GLU A 218 16.85 -5.38 -6.77
C GLU A 218 17.02 -6.57 -7.72
N GLN A 219 15.96 -7.05 -8.35
CA GLN A 219 16.02 -8.13 -9.34
C GLN A 219 16.71 -7.70 -10.63
N THR A 220 16.53 -6.45 -11.07
CA THR A 220 17.22 -5.88 -12.23
C THR A 220 18.76 -5.94 -12.05
N ARG A 221 19.26 -5.68 -10.84
CA ARG A 221 20.68 -5.81 -10.54
C ARG A 221 21.21 -7.24 -10.73
N VAL A 222 20.40 -8.25 -10.37
CA VAL A 222 20.77 -9.66 -10.59
C VAL A 222 20.78 -9.99 -12.07
N MET A 223 19.85 -9.45 -12.85
CA MET A 223 19.79 -9.63 -14.30
C MET A 223 21.03 -9.03 -14.98
N ASN A 224 21.48 -7.85 -14.56
CA ASN A 224 22.69 -7.19 -15.06
C ASN A 224 23.95 -8.03 -14.85
N ALA A 225 24.00 -8.87 -13.81
CA ALA A 225 25.12 -9.80 -13.62
C ALA A 225 25.22 -10.89 -14.71
N LEU A 226 24.19 -11.06 -15.53
CA LEU A 226 24.14 -12.01 -16.65
C LEU A 226 24.36 -11.34 -18.02
N GLU A 227 24.76 -10.08 -18.05
CA GLU A 227 24.89 -9.26 -19.27
C GLU A 227 25.81 -9.89 -20.32
N GLU A 228 26.94 -10.44 -19.92
CA GLU A 228 27.90 -11.08 -20.81
C GLU A 228 27.44 -12.42 -21.39
N ASN A 229 26.36 -13.01 -20.82
CA ASN A 229 25.85 -14.28 -21.31
C ASN A 229 24.97 -14.06 -22.56
N PRO A 230 25.31 -14.62 -23.70
CA PRO A 230 24.51 -14.44 -24.93
C PRO A 230 23.14 -15.10 -24.82
N ARG A 231 22.99 -16.16 -24.06
CA ARG A 231 21.75 -16.95 -23.92
C ARG A 231 21.36 -17.09 -22.47
N VAL A 232 20.13 -16.66 -22.12
CA VAL A 232 19.62 -16.71 -20.76
C VAL A 232 18.20 -17.24 -20.72
N VAL A 233 17.94 -18.18 -19.82
CA VAL A 233 16.61 -18.63 -19.43
C VAL A 233 16.30 -18.09 -18.06
N VAL A 234 15.27 -17.27 -17.96
CA VAL A 234 14.75 -16.72 -16.70
C VAL A 234 13.48 -17.44 -16.33
N SER A 235 13.51 -18.16 -15.22
CA SER A 235 12.34 -18.88 -14.68
C SER A 235 11.83 -18.21 -13.40
N GLY A 236 10.54 -18.10 -13.25
CA GLY A 236 9.93 -17.57 -12.04
C GLY A 236 8.41 -17.72 -12.07
N ALA A 237 7.80 -17.83 -10.90
CA ALA A 237 6.35 -17.89 -10.78
C ALA A 237 5.67 -16.56 -11.17
N ALA A 238 4.36 -16.56 -11.23
CA ALA A 238 3.61 -15.31 -11.39
C ALA A 238 3.97 -14.33 -10.26
N GLY A 239 4.17 -13.06 -10.60
CA GLY A 239 4.52 -12.05 -9.60
C GLY A 239 6.01 -11.84 -9.35
N THR A 240 6.90 -12.63 -9.96
CA THR A 240 8.35 -12.46 -9.79
C THR A 240 9.00 -11.42 -10.73
N GLY A 241 8.23 -10.55 -11.38
CA GLY A 241 8.77 -9.43 -12.17
C GLY A 241 9.33 -9.76 -13.55
N LYS A 242 9.08 -10.97 -14.12
CA LYS A 242 9.61 -11.42 -15.42
C LYS A 242 9.43 -10.39 -16.55
N THR A 243 8.21 -9.92 -16.75
CA THR A 243 7.88 -8.95 -17.81
C THR A 243 8.61 -7.62 -17.63
N VAL A 244 8.75 -7.14 -16.39
CA VAL A 244 9.49 -5.90 -16.11
C VAL A 244 10.95 -6.08 -16.46
N LEU A 245 11.56 -7.19 -16.04
CA LEU A 245 12.95 -7.52 -16.39
C LEU A 245 13.14 -7.70 -17.90
N ALA A 246 12.16 -8.29 -18.60
CA ALA A 246 12.21 -8.45 -20.05
C ALA A 246 12.18 -7.09 -20.77
N ILE A 247 11.37 -6.13 -20.30
CA ILE A 247 11.30 -4.76 -20.82
C ILE A 247 12.62 -4.02 -20.52
N GLU A 248 13.12 -4.07 -19.29
CA GLU A 248 14.38 -3.42 -18.90
C GLU A 248 15.56 -3.95 -19.74
N GLU A 249 15.62 -5.27 -19.96
CA GLU A 249 16.65 -5.88 -20.80
C GLU A 249 16.52 -5.43 -22.27
N ALA A 250 15.31 -5.35 -22.81
CA ALA A 250 15.06 -4.81 -24.15
C ALA A 250 15.54 -3.36 -24.27
N MET A 251 15.22 -2.54 -23.27
CA MET A 251 15.64 -1.14 -23.21
C MET A 251 17.16 -0.98 -23.12
N ARG A 252 17.81 -1.84 -22.36
CA ARG A 252 19.27 -1.86 -22.21
C ARG A 252 19.96 -2.23 -23.51
N LEU A 253 19.57 -3.36 -24.14
CA LEU A 253 20.17 -3.86 -25.37
C LEU A 253 20.00 -2.87 -26.53
N THR A 254 18.83 -2.24 -26.65
CA THR A 254 18.61 -1.18 -27.67
C THR A 254 19.43 0.07 -27.41
N ALA A 255 19.69 0.41 -26.14
CA ALA A 255 20.60 1.52 -25.78
C ALA A 255 22.06 1.23 -26.14
N GLU A 256 22.46 -0.05 -26.22
CA GLU A 256 23.75 -0.51 -26.73
C GLU A 256 23.82 -0.51 -28.27
N GLY A 257 22.73 -0.16 -28.95
CA GLY A 257 22.67 -0.09 -30.43
C GLY A 257 22.27 -1.40 -31.09
N LEU A 258 21.84 -2.42 -30.35
CA LEU A 258 21.39 -3.70 -30.90
C LEU A 258 19.97 -3.61 -31.44
N SER A 259 19.72 -4.36 -32.53
CA SER A 259 18.36 -4.63 -33.04
C SER A 259 17.72 -5.73 -32.19
N VAL A 260 16.63 -5.40 -31.49
CA VAL A 260 15.98 -6.32 -30.55
C VAL A 260 14.56 -6.65 -30.99
N GLY A 261 14.25 -7.95 -31.08
CA GLY A 261 12.89 -8.46 -31.25
C GLY A 261 12.30 -8.85 -29.89
N TYR A 262 11.30 -8.10 -29.42
CA TYR A 262 10.52 -8.48 -28.23
C TYR A 262 9.26 -9.21 -28.66
N LEU A 263 9.17 -10.49 -28.34
CA LEU A 263 8.10 -11.38 -28.77
C LEU A 263 7.34 -11.95 -27.56
N CYS A 264 6.03 -11.98 -27.65
CA CYS A 264 5.19 -12.61 -26.64
C CYS A 264 4.00 -13.34 -27.29
N PHE A 265 3.23 -14.08 -26.49
CA PHE A 265 2.04 -14.76 -26.98
C PHE A 265 0.83 -13.83 -27.10
N ASN A 266 0.65 -12.92 -26.14
CA ASN A 266 -0.53 -12.09 -26.01
C ASN A 266 -0.37 -10.73 -26.71
N TRP A 267 -1.20 -10.44 -27.71
CA TRP A 267 -1.18 -9.17 -28.43
C TRP A 267 -1.37 -7.92 -27.53
N ARG A 268 -2.14 -8.04 -26.41
CA ARG A 268 -2.31 -6.93 -25.46
C ARG A 268 -1.03 -6.66 -24.67
N LEU A 269 -0.27 -7.71 -24.35
CA LEU A 269 1.04 -7.55 -23.74
C LEU A 269 1.99 -6.87 -24.72
N ALA A 270 1.95 -7.27 -26.00
CA ALA A 270 2.73 -6.60 -27.06
C ALA A 270 2.37 -5.11 -27.17
N ASP A 271 1.07 -4.77 -27.15
CA ASP A 271 0.62 -3.37 -27.17
C ASP A 271 1.08 -2.58 -25.96
N TYR A 272 1.00 -3.16 -24.76
CA TYR A 272 1.49 -2.55 -23.53
C TYR A 272 3.00 -2.28 -23.60
N VAL A 273 3.80 -3.27 -24.04
CA VAL A 273 5.27 -3.12 -24.20
C VAL A 273 5.60 -2.08 -25.26
N ARG A 274 4.90 -2.08 -26.40
CA ARG A 274 5.08 -1.10 -27.48
C ARG A 274 4.82 0.32 -27.00
N GLU A 275 3.79 0.52 -26.20
CA GLU A 275 3.48 1.83 -25.61
C GLU A 275 4.53 2.25 -24.56
N THR A 276 4.97 1.31 -23.73
CA THR A 276 5.99 1.55 -22.69
C THR A 276 7.36 1.90 -23.29
N CYS A 277 7.72 1.26 -24.41
CA CYS A 277 9.01 1.44 -25.09
C CYS A 277 8.94 2.41 -26.29
N ARG A 278 7.92 3.24 -26.39
CA ARG A 278 7.70 4.16 -27.51
C ARG A 278 8.93 5.04 -27.79
N GLY A 279 9.27 5.21 -29.08
CA GLY A 279 10.38 6.05 -29.54
C GLY A 279 11.74 5.34 -29.62
N ARG A 280 11.76 4.00 -29.64
CA ARG A 280 12.96 3.19 -29.85
C ARG A 280 12.88 2.43 -31.16
N ASP A 281 13.49 2.97 -32.21
CA ASP A 281 13.40 2.44 -33.58
C ASP A 281 14.09 1.07 -33.75
N SER A 282 15.07 0.75 -32.91
CA SER A 282 15.77 -0.55 -32.90
C SER A 282 15.07 -1.65 -32.10
N LEU A 283 13.87 -1.38 -31.55
CA LEU A 283 13.04 -2.35 -30.84
C LEU A 283 11.77 -2.70 -31.63
N ALA A 284 11.72 -3.91 -32.16
CA ALA A 284 10.51 -4.47 -32.74
C ALA A 284 9.73 -5.24 -31.68
N VAL A 285 8.50 -4.79 -31.37
CA VAL A 285 7.62 -5.44 -30.40
C VAL A 285 6.41 -6.04 -31.09
N ASP A 286 6.21 -7.36 -31.00
CA ASP A 286 5.02 -8.00 -31.54
C ASP A 286 4.63 -9.28 -30.76
N HIS A 287 3.42 -9.77 -31.03
CA HIS A 287 3.03 -11.11 -30.63
C HIS A 287 3.36 -12.09 -31.77
N LEU A 288 3.91 -13.26 -31.43
CA LEU A 288 4.50 -14.18 -32.42
C LEU A 288 3.56 -14.51 -33.58
N HIS A 289 2.26 -14.74 -33.31
CA HIS A 289 1.30 -15.01 -34.38
C HIS A 289 1.05 -13.83 -35.32
N GLY A 290 1.16 -12.59 -34.84
CA GLY A 290 1.09 -11.39 -35.65
C GLY A 290 2.27 -11.30 -36.62
N LEU A 291 3.46 -11.44 -36.09
CA LEU A 291 4.70 -11.47 -36.86
C LEU A 291 4.68 -12.57 -37.94
N MET A 292 4.28 -13.81 -37.56
CA MET A 292 4.18 -14.91 -38.54
C MET A 292 3.19 -14.60 -39.66
N ARG A 293 2.02 -14.01 -39.35
CA ARG A 293 1.02 -13.60 -40.37
C ARG A 293 1.58 -12.55 -41.30
N GLU A 294 2.26 -11.55 -40.80
CA GLU A 294 2.90 -10.51 -41.59
C GLU A 294 3.91 -11.10 -42.58
N ARG A 295 4.73 -12.07 -42.15
CA ARG A 295 5.70 -12.75 -43.00
C ARG A 295 5.04 -13.60 -44.10
N VAL A 296 3.98 -14.34 -43.77
CA VAL A 296 3.18 -15.13 -44.70
C VAL A 296 2.50 -14.21 -45.72
N GLU A 297 1.96 -13.07 -45.30
CA GLU A 297 1.33 -12.08 -46.20
C GLU A 297 2.36 -11.43 -47.14
N ALA A 298 3.49 -10.99 -46.58
CA ALA A 298 4.58 -10.41 -47.39
C ALA A 298 5.14 -11.38 -48.46
N ALA A 299 5.10 -12.69 -48.20
CA ALA A 299 5.48 -13.74 -49.15
C ALA A 299 4.35 -14.12 -50.14
N GLY A 300 3.15 -13.52 -50.02
CA GLY A 300 2.00 -13.87 -50.87
C GLY A 300 1.38 -15.25 -50.60
N LEU A 301 1.67 -15.87 -49.45
CA LEU A 301 1.24 -17.23 -49.11
C LEU A 301 -0.10 -17.29 -48.36
N THR A 302 -0.74 -16.15 -48.11
CA THR A 302 -1.99 -16.07 -47.30
C THR A 302 -3.12 -16.96 -47.84
N ALA A 303 -3.22 -17.11 -49.14
CA ALA A 303 -4.24 -17.95 -49.79
C ALA A 303 -4.08 -19.46 -49.49
N ARG A 304 -2.93 -19.88 -48.94
CA ARG A 304 -2.65 -21.28 -48.55
C ARG A 304 -3.07 -21.61 -47.10
N LEU A 305 -3.48 -20.59 -46.34
CA LEU A 305 -4.04 -20.82 -45.02
C LEU A 305 -5.40 -21.55 -45.14
N PRO A 306 -5.60 -22.66 -44.44
CA PRO A 306 -6.82 -23.44 -44.56
C PRO A 306 -8.03 -22.68 -44.00
N ALA A 307 -9.14 -22.66 -44.73
CA ALA A 307 -10.39 -22.12 -44.24
C ALA A 307 -11.17 -23.17 -43.43
N GLY A 308 -11.84 -22.72 -42.35
CA GLY A 308 -12.73 -23.57 -41.56
C GLY A 308 -12.07 -24.42 -40.46
N VAL A 309 -10.77 -24.28 -40.24
CA VAL A 309 -10.06 -24.88 -39.09
C VAL A 309 -10.21 -24.03 -37.85
N SER A 310 -9.99 -24.62 -36.68
CA SER A 310 -9.99 -23.87 -35.45
C SER A 310 -8.85 -22.82 -35.43
N SER A 311 -9.06 -21.71 -34.69
CA SER A 311 -7.99 -20.70 -34.54
C SER A 311 -6.74 -21.28 -33.90
N ASP A 312 -6.90 -22.27 -33.02
CA ASP A 312 -5.79 -22.92 -32.32
C ASP A 312 -4.98 -23.80 -33.28
N ASP A 313 -5.61 -24.62 -34.12
CA ASP A 313 -4.92 -25.42 -35.13
C ASP A 313 -4.26 -24.54 -36.20
N LEU A 314 -4.95 -23.48 -36.63
CA LEU A 314 -4.39 -22.53 -37.57
C LEU A 314 -3.08 -21.93 -37.04
N ASN A 315 -3.07 -21.45 -35.80
CA ASN A 315 -1.93 -20.77 -35.20
C ASN A 315 -0.81 -21.74 -34.77
N SER A 316 -1.16 -22.98 -34.36
CA SER A 316 -0.18 -23.91 -33.80
C SER A 316 0.46 -24.87 -34.82
N LEU A 317 -0.21 -25.12 -35.95
CA LEU A 317 0.24 -26.06 -36.97
C LEU A 317 0.53 -25.37 -38.32
N PHE A 318 -0.47 -24.74 -38.89
CA PHE A 318 -0.37 -24.26 -40.30
C PHE A 318 0.42 -22.96 -40.45
N LEU A 319 0.23 -22.02 -39.54
CA LEU A 319 0.87 -20.70 -39.60
C LEU A 319 2.39 -20.77 -39.40
N PRO A 320 2.94 -21.56 -38.47
CA PRO A 320 4.39 -21.74 -38.34
C PRO A 320 5.02 -22.33 -39.61
N ASP A 321 4.43 -23.39 -40.17
CA ASP A 321 4.97 -24.06 -41.37
C ASP A 321 5.01 -23.13 -42.57
N LEU A 322 3.93 -22.35 -42.80
CA LEU A 322 3.90 -21.37 -43.87
C LEU A 322 4.86 -20.20 -43.62
N CYS A 323 5.04 -19.79 -42.39
CA CYS A 323 6.01 -18.77 -42.00
C CYS A 323 7.44 -19.23 -42.25
N LEU A 324 7.78 -20.48 -41.94
CA LEU A 324 9.08 -21.07 -42.24
C LEU A 324 9.33 -21.08 -43.76
N GLU A 325 8.35 -21.50 -44.56
CA GLU A 325 8.45 -21.47 -46.01
C GLU A 325 8.68 -20.02 -46.52
N ALA A 326 7.94 -19.07 -45.96
CA ALA A 326 8.08 -17.65 -46.33
C ALA A 326 9.47 -17.10 -46.01
N LEU A 327 10.02 -17.41 -44.83
CA LEU A 327 11.34 -16.98 -44.38
C LEU A 327 12.48 -17.63 -45.17
N LEU A 328 12.33 -18.90 -45.56
CA LEU A 328 13.31 -19.61 -46.36
C LEU A 328 13.31 -19.15 -47.84
N ALA A 329 12.12 -18.83 -48.39
CA ALA A 329 12.00 -18.31 -49.74
C ALA A 329 12.48 -16.86 -49.88
N ASN A 330 12.22 -16.04 -48.88
CA ASN A 330 12.61 -14.64 -48.79
C ASN A 330 13.33 -14.38 -47.48
N PRO A 331 14.63 -14.67 -47.37
CA PRO A 331 15.38 -14.43 -46.17
C PRO A 331 15.23 -12.98 -45.69
N VAL A 332 15.03 -12.80 -44.38
CA VAL A 332 14.91 -11.47 -43.79
C VAL A 332 16.22 -10.73 -44.00
N SER A 333 16.13 -9.53 -44.55
CA SER A 333 17.33 -8.70 -44.87
C SER A 333 18.05 -8.23 -43.60
N GLU A 334 17.30 -8.13 -42.49
CA GLU A 334 17.81 -7.70 -41.19
C GLU A 334 17.30 -8.66 -40.12
N LEU A 335 18.19 -9.49 -39.58
CA LEU A 335 17.92 -10.34 -38.45
C LEU A 335 18.00 -9.53 -37.16
N PHE A 336 17.37 -10.01 -36.09
CA PHE A 336 17.55 -9.42 -34.76
C PHE A 336 18.91 -9.85 -34.18
N ASP A 337 19.67 -8.87 -33.64
CA ASP A 337 20.87 -9.17 -32.86
C ASP A 337 20.52 -9.94 -31.58
N CYS A 338 19.32 -9.67 -31.02
CA CYS A 338 18.81 -10.37 -29.85
C CYS A 338 17.29 -10.54 -29.93
N ILE A 339 16.78 -11.70 -29.55
CA ILE A 339 15.35 -11.90 -29.29
C ILE A 339 15.10 -12.04 -27.80
N ILE A 340 14.02 -11.39 -27.34
CA ILE A 340 13.46 -11.52 -26.00
C ILE A 340 12.08 -12.14 -26.14
N VAL A 341 11.88 -13.28 -25.49
CA VAL A 341 10.60 -14.01 -25.51
C VAL A 341 10.01 -13.98 -24.11
N ASP A 342 8.93 -13.21 -23.95
CA ASP A 342 8.19 -13.14 -22.70
C ASP A 342 6.96 -14.06 -22.70
N GLU A 343 6.54 -14.53 -21.53
CA GLU A 343 5.52 -15.59 -21.37
C GLU A 343 5.86 -16.83 -22.23
N ALA A 344 7.13 -17.19 -22.25
CA ALA A 344 7.71 -18.18 -23.16
C ALA A 344 7.10 -19.60 -23.00
N GLN A 345 6.46 -19.93 -21.87
CA GLN A 345 5.76 -21.20 -21.69
C GLN A 345 4.68 -21.46 -22.77
N ASP A 346 4.13 -20.40 -23.37
CA ASP A 346 3.15 -20.52 -24.46
C ASP A 346 3.80 -20.64 -25.84
N LEU A 347 5.11 -20.33 -25.93
CA LEU A 347 5.86 -20.21 -27.19
C LEU A 347 7.00 -21.25 -27.32
N ILE A 348 7.29 -22.06 -26.30
CA ILE A 348 8.34 -23.09 -26.35
C ILE A 348 7.78 -24.37 -26.99
N ARG A 349 7.48 -24.30 -28.30
CA ARG A 349 7.07 -25.44 -29.15
C ARG A 349 8.08 -25.55 -30.29
N GLU A 350 8.37 -26.74 -30.75
CA GLU A 350 9.36 -26.95 -31.82
C GLU A 350 9.09 -26.09 -33.06
N SER A 351 7.84 -26.08 -33.55
CA SER A 351 7.46 -25.28 -34.72
C SER A 351 7.66 -23.77 -34.55
N TYR A 352 7.46 -23.25 -33.34
CA TYR A 352 7.72 -21.84 -33.06
C TYR A 352 9.21 -21.56 -32.89
N LEU A 353 9.95 -22.48 -32.27
CA LEU A 353 11.41 -22.37 -32.13
C LEU A 353 12.10 -22.38 -33.48
N ASP A 354 11.60 -23.15 -34.47
CA ASP A 354 12.10 -23.14 -35.84
C ASP A 354 11.95 -21.75 -36.48
N VAL A 355 10.82 -21.09 -36.26
CA VAL A 355 10.63 -19.71 -36.74
C VAL A 355 11.58 -18.74 -36.04
N LEU A 356 11.72 -18.84 -34.70
CA LEU A 356 12.61 -17.98 -33.91
C LEU A 356 14.08 -18.18 -34.28
N ASP A 357 14.46 -19.38 -34.64
CA ASP A 357 15.82 -19.73 -35.10
C ASP A 357 16.20 -18.96 -36.37
N LEU A 358 15.27 -18.74 -37.28
CA LEU A 358 15.46 -17.99 -38.50
C LEU A 358 15.37 -16.46 -38.34
N LEU A 359 14.94 -15.97 -37.18
CA LEU A 359 14.78 -14.53 -36.93
C LEU A 359 15.94 -13.90 -36.18
N VAL A 360 16.77 -14.69 -35.49
CA VAL A 360 17.88 -14.20 -34.70
C VAL A 360 19.23 -14.49 -35.37
N GLU A 361 20.15 -13.54 -35.34
CA GLU A 361 21.48 -13.71 -35.88
C GLU A 361 22.22 -14.86 -35.16
N GLY A 362 22.72 -15.82 -35.93
CA GLY A 362 23.38 -17.01 -35.42
C GLY A 362 22.45 -18.12 -34.92
N GLY A 363 21.12 -17.95 -35.08
CA GLY A 363 20.12 -18.92 -34.66
C GLY A 363 20.04 -19.11 -33.13
N LEU A 364 19.23 -20.04 -32.68
CA LEU A 364 19.09 -20.35 -31.24
C LEU A 364 20.35 -21.00 -30.62
N ASP A 365 21.20 -21.62 -31.44
CA ASP A 365 22.40 -22.29 -30.97
C ASP A 365 23.54 -21.33 -30.66
N LYS A 366 23.72 -20.27 -31.42
CA LYS A 366 24.85 -19.32 -31.31
C LYS A 366 24.42 -17.90 -31.05
N GLY A 367 23.20 -17.53 -31.41
CA GLY A 367 22.64 -16.20 -31.30
C GLY A 367 22.41 -15.75 -29.85
N ARG A 368 22.06 -14.49 -29.72
CA ARG A 368 21.74 -13.87 -28.42
C ARG A 368 20.23 -13.92 -28.21
N TRP A 369 19.80 -14.43 -27.05
CA TRP A 369 18.39 -14.47 -26.71
C TRP A 369 18.13 -14.53 -25.20
N ARG A 370 16.90 -14.15 -24.80
CA ARG A 370 16.38 -14.15 -23.43
C ARG A 370 14.98 -14.77 -23.44
N PHE A 371 14.78 -15.87 -22.71
CA PHE A 371 13.49 -16.51 -22.55
C PHE A 371 13.00 -16.38 -21.11
N PHE A 372 11.88 -15.72 -20.94
CA PHE A 372 11.21 -15.55 -19.64
C PHE A 372 10.00 -16.46 -19.57
N HIS A 373 9.98 -17.42 -18.65
CA HIS A 373 8.89 -18.38 -18.53
C HIS A 373 8.42 -18.60 -17.09
N ASP A 374 7.14 -18.98 -16.93
CA ASP A 374 6.54 -19.39 -15.66
C ASP A 374 6.36 -20.91 -15.63
N PRO A 375 7.12 -21.65 -14.81
CA PRO A 375 7.02 -23.09 -14.72
C PRO A 375 5.68 -23.59 -14.17
N ASN A 376 4.92 -22.74 -13.46
CA ASN A 376 3.62 -23.08 -12.87
C ASN A 376 2.46 -22.86 -13.86
N GLN A 377 2.70 -22.22 -15.00
CA GLN A 377 1.70 -21.99 -16.05
C GLN A 377 1.80 -23.00 -17.22
N ASP A 378 2.78 -23.88 -17.21
CA ASP A 378 2.98 -24.95 -18.22
C ASP A 378 1.89 -26.06 -18.14
N VAL A 379 0.84 -25.83 -17.35
CA VAL A 379 -0.26 -26.76 -17.13
C VAL A 379 -1.13 -26.97 -18.37
N TYR A 380 -1.06 -26.06 -19.34
CA TYR A 380 -1.93 -26.14 -20.52
C TYR A 380 -1.49 -27.16 -21.57
N GLN A 381 -0.25 -27.63 -21.54
CA GLN A 381 0.21 -28.57 -22.56
C GLN A 381 1.45 -29.35 -22.11
N GLY A 382 1.31 -30.63 -21.86
CA GLY A 382 2.43 -31.59 -21.74
C GLY A 382 3.32 -31.72 -22.98
N MET A 383 3.28 -30.76 -23.91
CA MET A 383 4.02 -30.69 -25.16
C MET A 383 5.32 -29.85 -25.08
N GLY A 384 5.55 -29.10 -24.01
CA GLY A 384 6.72 -28.21 -23.89
C GLY A 384 8.04 -28.90 -23.58
N ARG A 385 8.04 -30.21 -23.26
CA ARG A 385 9.28 -30.91 -22.85
C ARG A 385 10.35 -30.96 -23.94
N GLY A 386 9.96 -31.08 -25.23
CA GLY A 386 10.88 -31.08 -26.35
C GLY A 386 11.55 -29.72 -26.57
N GLY A 387 10.74 -28.67 -26.70
CA GLY A 387 11.24 -27.34 -27.01
C GLY A 387 12.14 -26.75 -25.92
N MET A 388 11.82 -26.97 -24.64
CA MET A 388 12.72 -26.57 -23.54
C MET A 388 14.05 -27.36 -23.62
N GLY A 389 14.01 -28.63 -23.95
CA GLY A 389 15.22 -29.45 -24.17
C GLY A 389 16.13 -28.85 -25.22
N ARG A 390 15.57 -28.40 -26.35
CA ARG A 390 16.32 -27.73 -27.43
C ARG A 390 17.00 -26.43 -26.96
N LEU A 391 16.28 -25.55 -26.25
CA LEU A 391 16.88 -24.35 -25.68
C LEU A 391 18.02 -24.66 -24.70
N LEU A 392 17.84 -25.66 -23.84
CA LEU A 392 18.85 -26.05 -22.86
C LEU A 392 20.09 -26.74 -23.49
N SER A 393 19.98 -27.30 -24.71
CA SER A 393 21.11 -27.91 -25.42
C SER A 393 22.20 -26.87 -25.76
N SER A 394 21.82 -25.61 -25.99
CA SER A 394 22.75 -24.50 -26.22
C SER A 394 23.45 -23.97 -24.96
N ARG A 395 23.22 -24.61 -23.80
CA ARG A 395 23.82 -24.30 -22.48
C ARG A 395 23.65 -22.84 -22.05
N PRO A 396 22.41 -22.32 -21.97
CA PRO A 396 22.15 -20.96 -21.52
C PRO A 396 22.48 -20.78 -20.04
N ALA A 397 22.79 -19.55 -19.64
CA ALA A 397 22.74 -19.18 -18.23
C ALA A 397 21.29 -19.30 -17.73
N ARG A 398 21.12 -19.73 -16.49
CA ARG A 398 19.81 -19.95 -15.90
C ARG A 398 19.63 -19.06 -14.66
N LEU A 399 18.63 -18.20 -14.70
CA LEU A 399 18.25 -17.38 -13.56
C LEU A 399 16.90 -17.85 -13.03
N ARG A 400 16.83 -18.10 -11.74
CA ARG A 400 15.56 -18.38 -11.05
C ARG A 400 15.19 -17.20 -10.16
N LEU A 401 14.05 -16.59 -10.46
CA LEU A 401 13.45 -15.55 -9.63
C LEU A 401 12.63 -16.22 -8.51
N SER A 402 13.00 -15.94 -7.27
CA SER A 402 12.39 -16.57 -6.09
C SER A 402 11.64 -15.59 -5.19
N VAL A 403 11.72 -14.28 -5.46
CA VAL A 403 11.02 -13.25 -4.69
C VAL A 403 9.79 -12.78 -5.44
N ASN A 404 8.64 -12.76 -4.79
CA ASN A 404 7.44 -12.18 -5.37
C ASN A 404 7.50 -10.64 -5.22
N CYS A 405 7.62 -9.96 -6.35
CA CYS A 405 7.72 -8.50 -6.46
C CYS A 405 6.43 -7.84 -6.99
N ARG A 406 5.38 -8.61 -7.20
CA ARG A 406 4.12 -8.13 -7.76
C ARG A 406 2.99 -8.14 -6.75
N ASN A 407 2.84 -9.26 -6.05
CA ASN A 407 1.70 -9.51 -5.20
C ASN A 407 2.08 -9.31 -3.74
N THR A 408 1.14 -8.80 -2.95
CA THR A 408 1.27 -8.86 -1.50
C THR A 408 1.17 -10.32 -0.99
N ALA A 409 1.70 -10.57 0.19
CA ALA A 409 1.67 -11.91 0.79
C ALA A 409 0.24 -12.51 0.89
N PRO A 410 -0.80 -11.78 1.31
CA PRO A 410 -2.16 -12.31 1.32
C PRO A 410 -2.68 -12.72 -0.06
N ILE A 411 -2.33 -11.97 -1.11
CA ILE A 411 -2.72 -12.31 -2.50
C ILE A 411 -2.02 -13.58 -2.98
N ALA A 412 -0.72 -13.70 -2.74
CA ALA A 412 0.05 -14.88 -3.14
C ALA A 412 -0.44 -16.15 -2.43
N VAL A 413 -0.71 -16.06 -1.12
CA VAL A 413 -1.31 -17.14 -0.33
C VAL A 413 -2.70 -17.53 -0.86
N SER A 414 -3.58 -16.54 -1.09
CA SER A 414 -4.92 -16.81 -1.63
C SER A 414 -4.86 -17.42 -3.03
N THR A 415 -3.92 -16.96 -3.88
CA THR A 415 -3.67 -17.55 -5.21
C THR A 415 -3.31 -19.02 -5.11
N SER A 416 -2.44 -19.38 -4.17
CA SER A 416 -2.03 -20.76 -3.92
C SER A 416 -3.22 -21.62 -3.47
N ILE A 417 -4.02 -21.16 -2.53
CA ILE A 417 -5.23 -21.86 -2.06
C ILE A 417 -6.23 -22.06 -3.20
N LEU A 418 -6.53 -21.00 -3.95
CA LEU A 418 -7.51 -21.05 -5.05
C LEU A 418 -7.10 -22.01 -6.17
N SER A 419 -5.82 -22.02 -6.52
CA SER A 419 -5.31 -22.77 -7.67
C SER A 419 -4.77 -24.16 -7.32
N GLY A 420 -4.47 -24.43 -6.05
CA GLY A 420 -3.76 -25.63 -5.61
C GLY A 420 -2.27 -25.65 -5.99
N VAL A 421 -1.74 -24.55 -6.55
CA VAL A 421 -0.31 -24.42 -6.88
C VAL A 421 0.48 -24.13 -5.61
N GLN A 422 1.55 -24.87 -5.36
CA GLN A 422 2.39 -24.67 -4.18
C GLN A 422 3.12 -23.33 -4.24
N LEU A 423 3.06 -22.59 -3.15
CA LEU A 423 3.82 -21.37 -2.95
C LEU A 423 5.30 -21.70 -2.72
N ARG A 424 6.18 -21.18 -3.57
CA ARG A 424 7.63 -21.44 -3.53
C ARG A 424 8.44 -20.14 -3.47
N GLU A 425 7.77 -19.01 -3.58
CA GLU A 425 8.39 -17.69 -3.60
C GLU A 425 8.51 -17.13 -2.19
N THR A 426 9.53 -16.32 -1.98
CA THR A 426 9.66 -15.52 -0.78
C THR A 426 8.68 -14.34 -0.84
N LEU A 427 7.84 -14.20 0.17
CA LEU A 427 6.87 -13.11 0.30
C LEU A 427 7.44 -12.05 1.24
N THR A 428 7.55 -10.83 0.76
CA THR A 428 8.15 -9.73 1.51
C THR A 428 7.19 -8.57 1.75
N THR A 429 6.17 -8.42 0.91
CA THR A 429 5.27 -7.27 0.95
C THR A 429 3.98 -7.60 1.68
N GLU A 430 3.73 -6.91 2.78
CA GLU A 430 2.45 -6.96 3.49
C GLU A 430 1.35 -6.24 2.68
N GLY A 431 0.11 -6.62 2.91
CA GLY A 431 -1.02 -6.01 2.21
C GLY A 431 -2.37 -6.24 2.89
N PRO A 432 -3.44 -5.71 2.30
CA PRO A 432 -4.80 -6.02 2.71
C PRO A 432 -5.09 -7.51 2.61
N GLU A 433 -5.91 -8.01 3.52
CA GLU A 433 -6.45 -9.37 3.41
C GLU A 433 -7.28 -9.51 2.13
N VAL A 434 -7.25 -10.71 1.55
CA VAL A 434 -8.09 -11.04 0.40
C VAL A 434 -9.52 -11.25 0.87
N VAL A 435 -10.45 -10.52 0.26
CA VAL A 435 -11.87 -10.63 0.58
C VAL A 435 -12.52 -11.72 -0.25
N THR A 436 -13.11 -12.72 0.40
CA THR A 436 -13.84 -13.80 -0.27
C THR A 436 -15.33 -13.63 -0.09
N HIS A 437 -16.05 -13.46 -1.19
CA HIS A 437 -17.51 -13.36 -1.26
C HIS A 437 -18.10 -14.68 -1.73
N TRP A 438 -19.16 -15.13 -1.08
CA TRP A 438 -19.88 -16.34 -1.42
C TRP A 438 -21.23 -15.99 -2.03
N TYR A 439 -21.44 -16.36 -3.30
CA TYR A 439 -22.69 -16.08 -3.99
C TYR A 439 -23.50 -17.35 -4.28
N ARG A 440 -24.82 -17.22 -4.33
CA ARG A 440 -25.77 -18.31 -4.62
C ARG A 440 -26.14 -18.37 -6.09
N ASP A 441 -26.37 -17.21 -6.68
CA ASP A 441 -26.80 -17.04 -8.07
C ASP A 441 -26.25 -15.75 -8.70
N ASN A 442 -26.50 -15.55 -9.98
CA ASN A 442 -26.01 -14.39 -10.72
C ASN A 442 -26.57 -13.05 -10.18
N ALA A 443 -27.79 -13.02 -9.64
CA ALA A 443 -28.37 -11.80 -9.07
C ALA A 443 -27.69 -11.44 -7.75
N ASP A 444 -27.46 -12.42 -6.91
CA ASP A 444 -26.71 -12.25 -5.65
C ASP A 444 -25.26 -11.82 -5.92
N GLN A 445 -24.58 -12.46 -6.87
CA GLN A 445 -23.21 -12.08 -7.26
C GLN A 445 -23.15 -10.64 -7.76
N ARG A 446 -24.08 -10.21 -8.61
CA ARG A 446 -24.14 -8.84 -9.15
C ARG A 446 -24.30 -7.82 -8.02
N ARG A 447 -25.17 -8.10 -7.06
CA ARG A 447 -25.35 -7.23 -5.88
C ARG A 447 -24.08 -7.13 -5.03
N GLN A 448 -23.41 -8.26 -4.77
CA GLN A 448 -22.16 -8.28 -4.00
C GLN A 448 -21.03 -7.54 -4.73
N LEU A 449 -20.92 -7.69 -6.06
CA LEU A 449 -19.98 -6.94 -6.89
C LEU A 449 -20.24 -5.43 -6.82
N ALA A 450 -21.50 -5.00 -6.91
CA ALA A 450 -21.85 -3.60 -6.80
C ALA A 450 -21.48 -3.02 -5.43
N ASN A 451 -21.76 -3.74 -4.35
CA ASN A 451 -21.40 -3.33 -2.99
C ASN A 451 -19.90 -3.18 -2.82
N GLU A 452 -19.12 -4.16 -3.30
CA GLU A 452 -17.68 -4.15 -3.19
C GLU A 452 -17.04 -3.02 -4.01
N LEU A 453 -17.52 -2.78 -5.23
CA LEU A 453 -17.09 -1.65 -6.06
C LEU A 453 -17.38 -0.31 -5.38
N ASN A 454 -18.59 -0.13 -4.84
CA ASN A 454 -18.94 1.11 -4.12
C ASN A 454 -18.07 1.30 -2.88
N ARG A 455 -17.72 0.22 -2.16
CA ARG A 455 -16.79 0.27 -1.04
C ARG A 455 -15.40 0.74 -1.49
N LEU A 456 -14.82 0.14 -2.53
CA LEU A 456 -13.50 0.52 -3.06
C LEU A 456 -13.46 1.99 -3.49
N LEU A 457 -14.51 2.43 -4.19
CA LEU A 457 -14.64 3.81 -4.65
C LEU A 457 -14.78 4.79 -3.47
N SER A 458 -15.53 4.43 -2.44
CA SER A 458 -15.68 5.24 -1.22
C SER A 458 -14.38 5.33 -0.40
N GLU A 459 -13.51 4.32 -0.48
CA GLU A 459 -12.18 4.32 0.11
C GLU A 459 -11.11 4.98 -0.80
N GLY A 460 -11.55 5.65 -1.87
CA GLY A 460 -10.72 6.48 -2.73
C GLY A 460 -9.88 5.71 -3.77
N VAL A 461 -10.18 4.44 -4.05
CA VAL A 461 -9.49 3.67 -5.09
C VAL A 461 -9.93 4.19 -6.46
N PRO A 462 -9.01 4.65 -7.33
CA PRO A 462 -9.35 5.15 -8.65
C PRO A 462 -9.96 4.06 -9.54
N THR A 463 -10.94 4.40 -10.37
CA THR A 463 -11.56 3.45 -11.32
C THR A 463 -10.56 2.82 -12.27
N GLY A 464 -9.52 3.56 -12.67
CA GLY A 464 -8.45 3.08 -13.55
C GLY A 464 -7.56 2.00 -12.91
N ASP A 465 -7.54 1.92 -11.59
CA ASP A 465 -6.76 0.93 -10.84
C ASP A 465 -7.56 -0.36 -10.56
N ILE A 466 -8.87 -0.36 -10.88
CA ILE A 466 -9.78 -1.50 -10.63
C ILE A 466 -10.06 -2.26 -11.93
N VAL A 467 -9.87 -3.57 -11.89
CA VAL A 467 -10.20 -4.47 -13.01
C VAL A 467 -11.12 -5.60 -12.53
N LEU A 468 -12.21 -5.79 -13.28
CA LEU A 468 -13.13 -6.91 -13.15
C LEU A 468 -12.64 -8.06 -14.04
N LEU A 469 -12.28 -9.20 -13.44
CA LEU A 469 -11.80 -10.39 -14.16
C LEU A 469 -12.78 -11.55 -14.04
N ALA A 470 -13.07 -12.21 -15.16
CA ALA A 470 -13.84 -13.44 -15.19
C ALA A 470 -13.23 -14.50 -16.14
N PRO A 471 -13.54 -15.79 -15.97
CA PRO A 471 -13.10 -16.85 -16.89
C PRO A 471 -13.70 -16.72 -18.30
N ARG A 472 -14.82 -16.01 -18.43
CA ARG A 472 -15.64 -15.93 -19.65
C ARG A 472 -15.70 -14.48 -20.15
N ARG A 473 -16.22 -14.29 -21.38
CA ARG A 473 -16.54 -12.95 -21.92
C ARG A 473 -17.72 -12.35 -21.16
N ILE A 474 -17.82 -11.02 -21.14
CA ILE A 474 -18.81 -10.27 -20.35
C ILE A 474 -20.26 -10.71 -20.65
N GLU A 475 -20.57 -11.04 -21.89
CA GLU A 475 -21.89 -11.47 -22.33
C GLU A 475 -22.33 -12.78 -21.65
N ASN A 476 -21.38 -13.59 -21.19
CA ASN A 476 -21.58 -14.88 -20.53
C ASN A 476 -21.34 -14.82 -19.01
N THR A 477 -21.42 -13.64 -18.42
CA THR A 477 -21.27 -13.41 -16.98
C THR A 477 -22.51 -12.80 -16.36
N CYS A 478 -22.56 -12.68 -15.04
CA CYS A 478 -23.62 -11.95 -14.36
C CYS A 478 -23.71 -10.47 -14.75
N LEU A 479 -22.71 -9.93 -15.47
CA LEU A 479 -22.66 -8.53 -15.94
C LEU A 479 -23.25 -8.33 -17.34
N SER A 480 -23.78 -9.36 -18.01
CA SER A 480 -24.38 -9.25 -19.35
C SER A 480 -25.50 -8.20 -19.42
N GLY A 481 -26.23 -7.96 -18.32
CA GLY A 481 -27.26 -6.93 -18.19
C GLY A 481 -26.77 -5.59 -17.60
N GLY A 482 -25.46 -5.40 -17.45
CA GLY A 482 -24.89 -4.25 -16.77
C GLY A 482 -24.83 -4.42 -15.23
N LEU A 483 -24.39 -3.39 -14.54
CA LEU A 483 -24.24 -3.35 -13.09
C LEU A 483 -25.05 -2.19 -12.52
N GLU A 484 -26.15 -2.50 -11.83
CA GLU A 484 -27.00 -1.51 -11.19
C GLU A 484 -26.37 -1.02 -9.87
N GLY A 485 -26.64 0.23 -9.49
CA GLY A 485 -26.15 0.80 -8.22
C GLY A 485 -24.69 1.25 -8.22
N VAL A 486 -24.01 1.20 -9.37
CA VAL A 486 -22.65 1.73 -9.56
C VAL A 486 -22.70 2.89 -10.56
N PRO A 487 -22.10 4.07 -10.26
CA PRO A 487 -22.18 5.25 -11.13
C PRO A 487 -21.33 5.16 -12.41
N TYR A 488 -20.72 4.01 -12.68
CA TYR A 488 -19.79 3.78 -13.79
C TYR A 488 -20.28 2.68 -14.73
N ARG A 489 -19.93 2.80 -16.00
CA ARG A 489 -20.19 1.76 -16.99
C ARG A 489 -19.08 0.73 -16.99
N VAL A 490 -19.41 -0.55 -17.01
CA VAL A 490 -18.44 -1.64 -17.21
C VAL A 490 -18.18 -1.81 -18.70
N SER A 491 -16.93 -1.69 -19.14
CA SER A 491 -16.54 -1.78 -20.55
C SER A 491 -15.51 -2.87 -20.80
N GLY A 492 -15.76 -3.64 -21.85
CA GLY A 492 -14.79 -4.61 -22.39
C GLY A 492 -13.77 -4.00 -23.36
N ARG A 493 -13.92 -2.72 -23.74
CA ARG A 493 -13.07 -2.03 -24.73
C ARG A 493 -12.05 -1.11 -24.05
N THR A 494 -10.89 -0.96 -24.66
CA THR A 494 -9.80 -0.04 -24.28
C THR A 494 -9.88 1.27 -25.09
N SER A 495 -11.01 1.97 -25.15
CA SER A 495 -11.02 3.27 -25.80
C SER A 495 -11.07 4.40 -24.77
N VAL A 496 -9.95 5.02 -24.52
CA VAL A 496 -9.88 6.32 -23.86
C VAL A 496 -10.24 7.38 -24.88
N THR A 497 -11.52 7.69 -25.02
CA THR A 497 -11.92 8.94 -25.68
C THR A 497 -11.93 10.03 -24.60
N ALA A 498 -11.28 11.13 -24.87
CA ALA A 498 -11.00 12.23 -23.93
C ALA A 498 -12.24 12.89 -23.27
N ASN A 499 -13.46 12.48 -23.61
CA ASN A 499 -14.73 13.00 -23.10
C ASN A 499 -15.70 11.90 -22.61
N ALA A 500 -15.24 10.65 -22.42
CA ALA A 500 -16.11 9.57 -21.93
C ALA A 500 -16.20 9.60 -20.38
N ARG A 501 -17.38 9.24 -19.86
CA ARG A 501 -17.54 8.98 -18.41
C ARG A 501 -16.51 7.93 -17.99
N PRO A 502 -15.90 8.05 -16.80
CA PRO A 502 -14.93 7.06 -16.33
C PRO A 502 -15.58 5.67 -16.34
N GLU A 503 -14.91 4.73 -16.99
CA GLU A 503 -15.37 3.36 -17.18
C GLU A 503 -14.58 2.40 -16.27
N LEU A 504 -15.27 1.37 -15.78
CA LEU A 504 -14.64 0.24 -15.10
C LEU A 504 -14.20 -0.81 -16.12
N ALA A 505 -12.95 -1.21 -16.05
CA ALA A 505 -12.40 -2.18 -16.98
C ALA A 505 -12.88 -3.61 -16.65
N PHE A 506 -13.48 -4.28 -17.64
CA PHE A 506 -13.72 -5.72 -17.62
C PHE A 506 -12.76 -6.42 -18.54
N ARG A 507 -12.24 -7.59 -18.13
CA ARG A 507 -11.40 -8.45 -18.98
C ARG A 507 -11.70 -9.93 -18.70
N SER A 508 -11.53 -10.79 -19.71
CA SER A 508 -11.41 -12.22 -19.44
C SER A 508 -10.01 -12.52 -18.91
N ILE A 509 -9.88 -13.53 -18.05
CA ILE A 509 -8.59 -13.95 -17.48
C ILE A 509 -7.56 -14.18 -18.59
N GLN A 510 -7.97 -14.85 -19.66
CA GLN A 510 -7.09 -15.15 -20.79
C GLN A 510 -6.60 -13.88 -21.51
N SER A 511 -7.49 -12.88 -21.71
CA SER A 511 -7.12 -11.63 -22.37
C SER A 511 -6.31 -10.68 -21.48
N PHE A 512 -6.24 -10.96 -20.18
CA PHE A 512 -5.49 -10.18 -19.20
C PHE A 512 -4.18 -10.88 -18.77
N LYS A 513 -3.85 -12.00 -19.40
CA LYS A 513 -2.58 -12.70 -19.16
C LYS A 513 -1.40 -11.77 -19.52
N GLY A 514 -0.37 -11.72 -18.68
CA GLY A 514 0.78 -10.81 -18.83
C GLY A 514 0.55 -9.39 -18.29
N LEU A 515 -0.69 -8.96 -18.11
CA LEU A 515 -1.04 -7.65 -17.53
C LEU A 515 -1.29 -7.74 -16.03
N GLU A 516 -1.42 -6.58 -15.37
CA GLU A 516 -1.67 -6.47 -13.93
C GLU A 516 -2.55 -5.26 -13.59
N ALA A 517 -3.15 -5.28 -12.41
CA ALA A 517 -3.92 -4.17 -11.87
C ALA A 517 -3.72 -4.06 -10.36
N ASP A 518 -3.88 -2.86 -9.82
CA ASP A 518 -3.70 -2.64 -8.39
C ASP A 518 -4.81 -3.28 -7.55
N ALA A 519 -6.03 -3.26 -8.07
CA ALA A 519 -7.20 -3.91 -7.47
C ALA A 519 -7.90 -4.81 -8.49
N VAL A 520 -8.08 -6.07 -8.15
CA VAL A 520 -8.76 -7.06 -8.99
C VAL A 520 -9.97 -7.62 -8.25
N LEU A 521 -11.12 -7.60 -8.93
CA LEU A 521 -12.32 -8.34 -8.53
C LEU A 521 -12.46 -9.55 -9.45
N LEU A 522 -12.14 -10.73 -8.91
CA LEU A 522 -12.16 -12.00 -9.64
C LEU A 522 -13.49 -12.69 -9.38
N PHE A 523 -14.31 -12.84 -10.41
CA PHE A 523 -15.69 -13.28 -10.25
C PHE A 523 -16.12 -14.34 -11.28
N GLN A 524 -17.34 -14.86 -11.20
CA GLN A 524 -17.89 -15.94 -11.99
C GLN A 524 -17.09 -17.25 -11.81
N LEU A 525 -16.73 -17.54 -10.55
CA LEU A 525 -16.02 -18.74 -10.18
C LEU A 525 -17.01 -19.77 -9.65
N ASP A 526 -17.58 -20.55 -10.57
CA ASP A 526 -18.64 -21.52 -10.28
C ASP A 526 -18.11 -22.79 -9.59
N ASN A 527 -16.84 -23.14 -9.82
CA ASN A 527 -16.12 -24.26 -9.21
C ASN A 527 -14.61 -23.98 -9.15
N LEU A 528 -13.90 -24.74 -8.35
CA LEU A 528 -12.45 -24.67 -8.21
C LEU A 528 -11.73 -25.84 -8.91
N SER A 529 -12.43 -26.95 -9.20
CA SER A 529 -11.85 -28.20 -9.65
C SER A 529 -11.55 -28.22 -11.15
N GLY A 530 -10.57 -29.05 -11.51
CA GLY A 530 -10.12 -29.28 -12.88
C GLY A 530 -8.85 -28.50 -13.20
N GLU A 531 -7.93 -29.14 -13.91
CA GLU A 531 -6.60 -28.63 -14.25
C GLU A 531 -6.66 -27.27 -14.95
N GLN A 532 -7.53 -27.15 -15.96
CA GLN A 532 -7.75 -25.88 -16.67
C GLN A 532 -8.29 -24.77 -15.75
N ARG A 533 -9.16 -25.13 -14.80
CA ARG A 533 -9.71 -24.17 -13.83
C ARG A 533 -8.64 -23.71 -12.83
N CYS A 534 -7.84 -24.62 -12.32
CA CYS A 534 -6.73 -24.30 -11.43
C CYS A 534 -5.75 -23.32 -12.09
N ALA A 535 -5.39 -23.56 -13.36
CA ALA A 535 -4.56 -22.64 -14.12
C ALA A 535 -5.22 -21.26 -14.34
N GLN A 536 -6.51 -21.20 -14.65
CA GLN A 536 -7.24 -19.94 -14.76
C GLN A 536 -7.26 -19.16 -13.43
N LEU A 537 -7.50 -19.86 -12.30
CA LEU A 537 -7.50 -19.25 -10.97
C LEU A 537 -6.11 -18.71 -10.60
N TYR A 538 -5.05 -19.47 -10.87
CA TYR A 538 -3.68 -19.05 -10.70
C TYR A 538 -3.39 -17.76 -11.49
N VAL A 539 -3.68 -17.78 -12.79
CA VAL A 539 -3.46 -16.60 -13.64
C VAL A 539 -4.30 -15.41 -13.19
N GLY A 540 -5.60 -15.61 -12.93
CA GLY A 540 -6.52 -14.52 -12.57
C GLY A 540 -6.19 -13.84 -11.24
N ALA A 541 -5.97 -14.62 -10.19
CA ALA A 541 -5.68 -14.11 -8.85
C ALA A 541 -4.30 -13.42 -8.79
N SER A 542 -3.29 -13.98 -9.48
CA SER A 542 -1.95 -13.40 -9.53
C SER A 542 -1.85 -12.09 -10.32
N ARG A 543 -2.93 -11.60 -10.93
CA ARG A 543 -2.96 -10.29 -11.63
C ARG A 543 -3.14 -9.12 -10.65
N ALA A 544 -3.60 -9.36 -9.43
CA ALA A 544 -3.76 -8.35 -8.40
C ALA A 544 -2.41 -7.96 -7.80
N ARG A 545 -2.09 -6.67 -7.74
CA ARG A 545 -0.86 -6.17 -7.10
C ARG A 545 -1.05 -5.95 -5.61
N ALA A 546 -2.07 -5.21 -5.24
CA ALA A 546 -2.25 -4.73 -3.87
C ALA A 546 -3.60 -5.12 -3.24
N TYR A 547 -4.63 -5.34 -4.05
CA TYR A 547 -5.95 -5.72 -3.56
C TYR A 547 -6.59 -6.80 -4.43
N LEU A 548 -7.11 -7.84 -3.79
CA LEU A 548 -7.85 -8.92 -4.43
C LEU A 548 -9.17 -9.17 -3.69
N SER A 549 -10.26 -9.21 -4.44
CA SER A 549 -11.56 -9.68 -3.98
C SER A 549 -12.03 -10.82 -4.87
N VAL A 550 -12.46 -11.94 -4.28
CA VAL A 550 -12.79 -13.18 -4.98
C VAL A 550 -14.24 -13.55 -4.73
N PHE A 551 -14.99 -13.80 -5.80
CA PHE A 551 -16.41 -14.17 -5.74
C PHE A 551 -16.58 -15.63 -6.16
N LEU A 552 -16.83 -16.49 -5.17
CA LEU A 552 -16.97 -17.94 -5.29
C LEU A 552 -18.43 -18.36 -5.14
N ASN A 553 -18.84 -19.37 -5.90
CA ASN A 553 -20.15 -19.98 -5.69
C ASN A 553 -20.18 -20.72 -4.33
N GLU A 554 -21.28 -20.66 -3.62
CA GLU A 554 -21.47 -21.32 -2.31
C GLU A 554 -21.19 -22.83 -2.37
N THR A 555 -21.45 -23.47 -3.51
CA THR A 555 -21.16 -24.91 -3.73
C THR A 555 -19.67 -25.27 -3.64
N SER A 556 -18.77 -24.30 -3.83
CA SER A 556 -17.31 -24.50 -3.75
C SER A 556 -16.74 -24.31 -2.35
N ARG A 557 -17.59 -24.04 -1.33
CA ARG A 557 -17.14 -23.69 0.02
C ARG A 557 -16.35 -24.81 0.71
N GLU A 558 -16.80 -26.05 0.57
CA GLU A 558 -16.14 -27.20 1.16
C GLU A 558 -14.78 -27.46 0.51
N GLU A 559 -14.73 -27.43 -0.83
CA GLU A 559 -13.49 -27.59 -1.59
C GLU A 559 -12.46 -26.49 -1.25
N TYR A 560 -12.90 -25.25 -1.14
CA TYR A 560 -12.03 -24.13 -0.72
C TYR A 560 -11.47 -24.35 0.69
N ALA A 561 -12.31 -24.77 1.64
CA ALA A 561 -11.90 -25.04 3.01
C ALA A 561 -10.91 -26.22 3.10
N GLU A 562 -11.04 -27.23 2.24
CA GLU A 562 -10.11 -28.35 2.15
C GLU A 562 -8.75 -27.89 1.62
N ARG A 563 -8.71 -27.16 0.51
CA ARG A 563 -7.48 -26.58 -0.06
C ARG A 563 -6.77 -25.65 0.92
N ALA A 564 -7.53 -24.84 1.68
CA ALA A 564 -6.95 -23.97 2.70
C ALA A 564 -6.29 -24.76 3.84
N ARG A 565 -6.88 -25.91 4.24
CA ARG A 565 -6.30 -26.83 5.23
C ARG A 565 -5.03 -27.50 4.70
N GLU A 566 -5.05 -28.01 3.48
CA GLU A 566 -3.89 -28.63 2.81
C GLU A 566 -2.74 -27.63 2.70
N PHE A 567 -3.04 -26.39 2.30
CA PHE A 567 -2.05 -25.30 2.26
C PHE A 567 -1.43 -25.04 3.64
N GLY A 568 -2.25 -24.94 4.69
CA GLY A 568 -1.77 -24.79 6.06
C GLY A 568 -0.86 -25.93 6.52
N GLN A 569 -1.19 -27.17 6.18
CA GLN A 569 -0.37 -28.35 6.49
C GLN A 569 0.97 -28.31 5.74
N SER A 570 0.98 -27.89 4.47
CA SER A 570 2.21 -27.77 3.67
C SER A 570 3.20 -26.77 4.27
N LEU A 571 2.72 -25.66 4.83
CA LEU A 571 3.56 -24.66 5.51
C LEU A 571 4.21 -25.21 6.78
N VAL A 572 3.50 -26.03 7.55
CA VAL A 572 4.04 -26.69 8.76
C VAL A 572 5.16 -27.66 8.39
N THR A 573 4.99 -28.42 7.32
CA THR A 573 5.99 -29.38 6.84
C THR A 573 7.27 -28.69 6.38
N ILE A 574 7.16 -27.58 5.63
CA ILE A 574 8.31 -26.77 5.18
C ILE A 574 9.03 -26.15 6.39
N GLY A 575 8.31 -25.69 7.41
CA GLY A 575 8.88 -25.17 8.64
C GLY A 575 9.69 -26.21 9.42
N HIS A 576 9.25 -27.46 9.43
CA HIS A 576 9.98 -28.59 10.06
C HIS A 576 11.26 -28.96 9.33
N ASP A 577 11.27 -28.94 8.00
CA ASP A 577 12.47 -29.24 7.19
C ASP A 577 13.55 -28.16 7.37
N LEU A 578 13.18 -26.90 7.55
CA LEU A 578 14.12 -25.79 7.81
C LEU A 578 14.73 -25.84 9.22
N THR A 579 14.06 -26.47 10.18
CA THR A 579 14.57 -26.62 11.56
C THR A 579 15.39 -27.87 11.76
N SER A 580 15.36 -28.83 10.84
CA SER A 580 16.05 -30.12 10.88
C SER A 580 17.41 -30.13 10.20
N CYS A 581 17.90 -29.00 9.70
CA CYS A 581 19.28 -28.93 9.18
C CYS A 581 20.27 -29.11 10.34
N PRO A 582 21.08 -30.17 10.39
CA PRO A 582 22.08 -30.36 11.43
C PRO A 582 23.08 -29.21 11.35
N ARG A 583 23.27 -28.52 12.47
CA ARG A 583 24.42 -27.62 12.63
C ARG A 583 25.66 -28.49 12.47
N GLY A 584 26.29 -28.37 11.32
CA GLY A 584 27.56 -29.01 11.06
C GLY A 584 28.58 -28.59 12.12
N GLU A 585 29.23 -29.59 12.69
CA GLU A 585 30.40 -29.47 13.56
C GLU A 585 31.60 -28.84 12.81
#